data_4a477e92183ca0e544fe04fc187dd3b6
#
_entry.id   4a477e92183ca0e544fe04fc187dd3b6
#
_cell.length_a   1.000
_cell.length_b   1.000
_cell.length_c   1.000
_cell.angle_alpha   90.00
_cell.angle_beta   90.00
_cell.angle_gamma   90.00
#
_symmetry.space_group_name_H-M   'P 1'
#
loop_
_entity.id
_entity.type
_entity.pdbx_description
1 polymer ?
#
loop_
_entity_poly.entity_id
_entity_poly.type
_entity_poly.pdbx_seq_one_letter_code
_entity_poly.pdbx_strand_id
1 'polypeptide(L)'
;MKNKLFLITNESISVDENKNFFCDNIDLKSIPENLKKYSEINIIGRFSNIDRSKKINIENINIFKNILSYLFCIFRSFKQNDTKYLIISLSPYTLMASLLLKFFFKKHFIYLRSDGFEEYKAIFGYFGFIIYYIIFKIGIINSNLIACREHLLRKKNGAIVNPSQLKKKWFEDLKTISSKELNFLYVGRLRVEKGIFSLIEIIEDSKFNLTIVTSEKDAKLKKNYKNIKLIIFENYNDTIIKFYDQHSVLILPSYTEAHPQVLDEALARNRPVIVFKEISHVKRNREGVFVCERNLQSLENTLNYISSNYENILTKIKENKLPTQENFINELSNILFKK
;
A
#
# COMPACT_ATOMS: atom_id res chain seq x y z
N MET A 1 -12.70 26.74 16.07
CA MET A 1 -11.29 26.28 15.84
C MET A 1 -11.32 25.00 15.03
N LYS A 2 -10.40 24.80 14.06
CA LYS A 2 -10.29 23.49 13.38
C LYS A 2 -9.77 22.45 14.36
N ASN A 3 -10.36 21.25 14.37
CA ASN A 3 -9.81 20.11 15.09
C ASN A 3 -8.36 19.88 14.66
N LYS A 4 -7.52 19.40 15.58
CA LYS A 4 -6.13 19.01 15.29
C LYS A 4 -6.01 17.49 15.21
N LEU A 5 -5.32 16.99 14.18
CA LEU A 5 -5.03 15.58 14.03
C LEU A 5 -3.52 15.34 14.05
N PHE A 6 -3.06 14.56 15.02
CA PHE A 6 -1.70 14.04 15.05
C PHE A 6 -1.65 12.67 14.40
N LEU A 7 -0.93 12.59 13.29
CA LEU A 7 -0.58 11.35 12.61
C LEU A 7 0.74 10.83 13.17
N ILE A 8 0.69 9.68 13.82
CA ILE A 8 1.84 9.08 14.50
C ILE A 8 2.26 7.82 13.72
N THR A 9 3.51 7.74 13.31
CA THR A 9 4.00 6.64 12.49
C THR A 9 5.43 6.23 12.83
N ASN A 10 5.78 5.00 12.51
CA ASN A 10 7.15 4.49 12.52
C ASN A 10 7.87 4.65 11.16
N GLU A 11 7.19 5.19 10.16
CA GLU A 11 7.76 5.40 8.83
C GLU A 11 8.90 6.42 8.88
N SER A 12 9.90 6.18 8.06
CA SER A 12 11.07 7.04 7.97
C SER A 12 10.81 8.22 7.03
N ILE A 13 11.16 9.41 7.50
CA ILE A 13 11.01 10.69 6.78
C ILE A 13 12.39 11.32 6.65
N SER A 14 12.79 11.66 5.44
CA SER A 14 13.99 12.48 5.18
C SER A 14 13.63 13.96 5.03
N VAL A 15 14.61 14.81 5.22
CA VAL A 15 14.49 16.26 5.04
C VAL A 15 15.65 16.75 4.17
N ASP A 16 15.35 17.55 3.15
CA ASP A 16 16.36 18.17 2.30
C ASP A 16 16.89 19.50 2.90
N GLU A 17 17.87 20.10 2.25
CA GLU A 17 18.49 21.37 2.63
C GLU A 17 17.48 22.54 2.66
N ASN A 18 16.42 22.45 1.85
CA ASN A 18 15.34 23.43 1.79
C ASN A 18 14.21 23.17 2.81
N LYS A 19 14.43 22.24 3.77
CA LYS A 19 13.46 21.82 4.78
C LYS A 19 12.17 21.20 4.20
N ASN A 20 12.24 20.63 3.00
CA ASN A 20 11.16 19.82 2.48
C ASN A 20 11.26 18.39 3.05
N PHE A 21 10.12 17.81 3.36
CA PHE A 21 10.04 16.47 3.92
C PHE A 21 9.62 15.44 2.87
N PHE A 22 10.23 14.25 2.92
CA PHE A 22 9.99 13.18 1.95
C PHE A 22 9.78 11.84 2.65
N CYS A 23 8.93 10.99 2.06
CA CYS A 23 8.71 9.60 2.48
C CYS A 23 8.64 8.69 1.26
N ASP A 24 8.71 7.37 1.46
CA ASP A 24 8.48 6.40 0.36
C ASP A 24 7.04 5.87 0.38
N ASN A 25 6.39 5.93 1.53
CA ASN A 25 5.06 5.40 1.71
C ASN A 25 3.99 6.37 1.19
N ILE A 26 3.24 5.93 0.17
CA ILE A 26 2.21 6.76 -0.46
C ILE A 26 1.07 7.12 0.52
N ASP A 27 0.72 6.25 1.45
CA ASP A 27 -0.34 6.53 2.42
C ASP A 27 0.09 7.61 3.42
N LEU A 28 1.39 7.62 3.82
CA LEU A 28 1.93 8.67 4.68
C LEU A 28 1.93 10.05 4.00
N LYS A 29 1.97 10.09 2.67
CA LYS A 29 1.77 11.31 1.88
C LYS A 29 0.29 11.62 1.71
N SER A 30 -0.48 10.69 1.15
CA SER A 30 -1.83 10.96 0.66
C SER A 30 -2.86 11.14 1.78
N ILE A 31 -2.79 10.37 2.86
CA ILE A 31 -3.75 10.48 3.98
C ILE A 31 -3.70 11.89 4.61
N PRO A 32 -2.53 12.37 5.09
CA PRO A 32 -2.48 13.69 5.72
C PRO A 32 -2.80 14.83 4.74
N GLU A 33 -2.31 14.77 3.50
CA GLU A 33 -2.57 15.81 2.49
C GLU A 33 -4.07 15.94 2.18
N ASN A 34 -4.81 14.83 2.11
CA ASN A 34 -6.24 14.86 1.83
C ASN A 34 -7.11 15.14 3.07
N LEU A 35 -6.61 14.84 4.29
CA LEU A 35 -7.30 15.18 5.52
C LEU A 35 -7.16 16.66 5.94
N LYS A 36 -6.25 17.43 5.32
CA LYS A 36 -6.11 18.89 5.55
C LYS A 36 -7.42 19.67 5.43
N LYS A 37 -8.33 19.22 4.57
CA LYS A 37 -9.64 19.88 4.40
C LYS A 37 -10.54 19.76 5.63
N TYR A 38 -10.31 18.76 6.48
CA TYR A 38 -11.14 18.49 7.68
C TYR A 38 -10.48 18.94 8.98
N SER A 39 -9.14 19.01 9.03
CA SER A 39 -8.40 19.21 10.27
C SER A 39 -7.02 19.86 10.00
N GLU A 40 -6.46 20.50 11.02
CA GLU A 40 -5.02 20.84 11.02
C GLU A 40 -4.21 19.58 11.27
N ILE A 41 -3.29 19.25 10.34
CA ILE A 41 -2.53 18.00 10.35
C ILE A 41 -1.14 18.22 10.92
N ASN A 42 -0.76 17.39 11.88
CA ASN A 42 0.58 17.31 12.44
C ASN A 42 1.11 15.88 12.27
N ILE A 43 2.30 15.70 11.70
CA ILE A 43 2.94 14.39 11.52
C ILE A 43 4.05 14.22 12.54
N ILE A 44 4.11 13.04 13.19
CA ILE A 44 5.18 12.60 14.06
C ILE A 44 5.76 11.31 13.48
N GLY A 45 7.02 11.34 13.04
CA GLY A 45 7.67 10.22 12.36
C GLY A 45 9.14 10.07 12.72
N ARG A 46 9.79 9.05 12.14
CA ARG A 46 11.22 8.82 12.35
C ARG A 46 12.06 9.56 11.33
N PHE A 47 13.21 10.04 11.78
CA PHE A 47 14.23 10.61 10.91
C PHE A 47 14.90 9.53 10.05
N SER A 48 15.18 9.85 8.78
CA SER A 48 15.98 9.06 7.86
C SER A 48 17.18 9.83 7.35
N ASN A 49 18.36 9.19 7.37
CA ASN A 49 19.56 9.72 6.69
C ASN A 49 19.55 9.41 5.18
N ILE A 50 18.68 8.52 4.74
CA ILE A 50 18.56 8.10 3.34
C ILE A 50 17.46 8.94 2.72
N ASP A 51 17.72 9.52 1.55
CA ASP A 51 16.75 10.28 0.80
C ASP A 51 15.54 9.46 0.44
N ARG A 52 14.36 10.06 0.54
CA ARG A 52 13.08 9.46 0.21
C ARG A 52 12.50 10.11 -1.05
N SER A 53 11.61 9.40 -1.72
CA SER A 53 11.19 9.76 -3.09
C SER A 53 9.99 10.71 -3.17
N LYS A 54 9.08 10.72 -2.18
CA LYS A 54 7.80 11.43 -2.26
C LYS A 54 7.74 12.60 -1.31
N LYS A 55 7.68 13.81 -1.85
CA LYS A 55 7.51 15.05 -1.07
C LYS A 55 6.17 15.05 -0.34
N ILE A 56 6.18 15.39 0.95
CA ILE A 56 4.99 15.55 1.82
C ILE A 56 4.65 17.04 1.90
N ASN A 57 3.43 17.41 1.49
CA ASN A 57 2.97 18.81 1.50
C ASN A 57 2.17 19.13 2.77
N ILE A 58 2.79 18.90 3.93
CA ILE A 58 2.29 19.22 5.26
C ILE A 58 3.28 20.16 5.94
N GLU A 59 2.77 21.20 6.61
CA GLU A 59 3.60 22.23 7.27
C GLU A 59 4.18 21.74 8.60
N ASN A 60 3.37 21.04 9.39
CA ASN A 60 3.72 20.62 10.73
C ASN A 60 4.21 19.16 10.74
N ILE A 61 5.49 18.96 10.49
CA ILE A 61 6.14 17.63 10.53
C ILE A 61 7.25 17.65 11.57
N ASN A 62 7.19 16.71 12.50
CA ASN A 62 8.18 16.48 13.54
C ASN A 62 8.84 15.12 13.33
N ILE A 63 10.16 15.10 13.19
CA ILE A 63 10.94 13.87 12.96
C ILE A 63 11.97 13.68 14.06
N PHE A 64 12.13 12.43 14.52
CA PHE A 64 12.95 12.11 15.68
C PHE A 64 13.91 10.96 15.41
N LYS A 65 15.14 11.07 15.92
CA LYS A 65 16.18 10.03 15.83
C LYS A 65 16.07 9.00 16.96
N ASN A 66 15.50 9.38 18.11
CA ASN A 66 15.41 8.51 19.28
C ASN A 66 13.98 8.49 19.86
N ILE A 67 13.70 7.42 20.61
CA ILE A 67 12.37 7.17 21.18
C ILE A 67 11.97 8.20 22.23
N LEU A 68 12.92 8.74 23.01
CA LEU A 68 12.60 9.67 24.10
C LEU A 68 12.10 11.00 23.54
N SER A 69 12.79 11.57 22.54
CA SER A 69 12.34 12.81 21.88
C SER A 69 11.01 12.61 21.12
N TYR A 70 10.79 11.42 20.55
CA TYR A 70 9.53 11.04 19.94
C TYR A 70 8.37 11.06 20.95
N LEU A 71 8.52 10.39 22.08
CA LEU A 71 7.50 10.36 23.14
C LEU A 71 7.29 11.73 23.77
N PHE A 72 8.34 12.53 23.94
CA PHE A 72 8.24 13.88 24.46
C PHE A 72 7.45 14.80 23.52
N CYS A 73 7.61 14.67 22.22
CA CYS A 73 6.79 15.40 21.27
C CYS A 73 5.31 15.05 21.36
N ILE A 74 5.00 13.75 21.47
CA ILE A 74 3.61 13.30 21.68
C ILE A 74 3.05 13.89 22.99
N PHE A 75 3.82 13.84 24.07
CA PHE A 75 3.43 14.40 25.36
C PHE A 75 3.16 15.92 25.27
N ARG A 76 4.01 16.67 24.58
CA ARG A 76 3.83 18.11 24.34
C ARG A 76 2.53 18.43 23.60
N SER A 77 2.05 17.54 22.72
CA SER A 77 0.80 17.73 22.00
C SER A 77 -0.44 17.72 22.92
N PHE A 78 -0.35 17.15 24.12
CA PHE A 78 -1.46 17.07 25.09
C PHE A 78 -1.94 18.42 25.62
N LYS A 79 -1.09 19.45 25.51
CA LYS A 79 -1.45 20.83 25.86
C LYS A 79 -2.39 21.48 24.85
N GLN A 80 -2.57 20.86 23.68
CA GLN A 80 -3.44 21.39 22.65
C GLN A 80 -4.87 20.87 22.82
N ASN A 81 -5.86 21.76 22.72
CA ASN A 81 -7.26 21.40 22.82
C ASN A 81 -7.75 20.75 21.51
N ASP A 82 -8.86 20.01 21.58
CA ASP A 82 -9.55 19.37 20.44
C ASP A 82 -8.62 18.52 19.54
N THR A 83 -7.71 17.78 20.19
CA THR A 83 -6.69 16.97 19.52
C THR A 83 -7.17 15.53 19.37
N LYS A 84 -7.07 14.99 18.16
CA LYS A 84 -7.25 13.57 17.83
C LYS A 84 -5.92 12.95 17.41
N TYR A 85 -5.78 11.66 17.64
CA TYR A 85 -4.55 10.91 17.33
C TYR A 85 -4.87 9.73 16.43
N LEU A 86 -4.11 9.60 15.34
CA LEU A 86 -4.16 8.47 14.42
C LEU A 86 -2.79 7.83 14.34
N ILE A 87 -2.67 6.63 14.85
CA ILE A 87 -1.47 5.80 14.74
C ILE A 87 -1.58 4.97 13.46
N ILE A 88 -0.57 5.09 12.58
CA ILE A 88 -0.50 4.30 11.35
C ILE A 88 0.40 3.09 11.58
N SER A 89 -0.19 1.91 11.54
CA SER A 89 0.40 0.60 11.80
C SER A 89 0.96 0.44 13.23
N LEU A 90 0.97 -0.80 13.71
CA LEU A 90 1.58 -1.14 14.99
C LEU A 90 3.02 -1.63 14.80
N SER A 91 3.92 -1.06 15.56
CA SER A 91 5.34 -1.39 15.66
C SER A 91 5.82 -1.10 17.07
N PRO A 92 7.04 -1.44 17.48
CA PRO A 92 7.54 -1.08 18.81
C PRO A 92 7.44 0.42 19.12
N TYR A 93 7.76 1.30 18.16
CA TYR A 93 7.64 2.76 18.34
C TYR A 93 6.20 3.21 18.53
N THR A 94 5.30 2.74 17.68
CA THR A 94 3.89 3.15 17.76
C THR A 94 3.15 2.47 18.90
N LEU A 95 3.61 1.32 19.40
CA LEU A 95 3.17 0.73 20.66
C LEU A 95 3.45 1.68 21.82
N MET A 96 4.67 2.21 21.92
CA MET A 96 5.03 3.16 22.98
C MET A 96 4.17 4.44 22.91
N ALA A 97 3.89 4.90 21.69
CA ALA A 97 2.96 6.02 21.48
C ALA A 97 1.55 5.69 21.99
N SER A 98 1.03 4.51 21.63
CA SER A 98 -0.30 4.06 22.09
C SER A 98 -0.37 3.95 23.61
N LEU A 99 0.66 3.40 24.25
CA LEU A 99 0.77 3.30 25.72
C LEU A 99 0.78 4.68 26.39
N LEU A 100 1.54 5.63 25.84
CA LEU A 100 1.59 6.99 26.35
C LEU A 100 0.22 7.69 26.24
N LEU A 101 -0.43 7.60 25.07
CA LEU A 101 -1.76 8.15 24.85
C LEU A 101 -2.79 7.54 25.82
N LYS A 102 -2.73 6.23 26.03
CA LYS A 102 -3.59 5.51 26.95
C LYS A 102 -3.35 5.96 28.40
N PHE A 103 -2.10 6.05 28.84
CA PHE A 103 -1.74 6.45 30.21
C PHE A 103 -2.31 7.85 30.54
N PHE A 104 -2.33 8.75 29.55
CA PHE A 104 -2.93 10.10 29.70
C PHE A 104 -4.39 10.20 29.23
N PHE A 105 -5.08 9.06 29.12
CA PHE A 105 -6.52 8.98 28.76
C PHE A 105 -6.86 9.70 27.44
N LYS A 106 -5.91 9.77 26.49
CA LYS A 106 -6.13 10.39 25.19
C LYS A 106 -6.75 9.37 24.23
N LYS A 107 -7.97 9.70 23.72
CA LYS A 107 -8.62 8.88 22.70
C LYS A 107 -7.78 8.86 21.42
N HIS A 108 -7.50 7.68 20.92
CA HIS A 108 -6.71 7.51 19.70
C HIS A 108 -7.25 6.39 18.82
N PHE A 109 -6.93 6.50 17.55
CA PHE A 109 -7.24 5.51 16.52
C PHE A 109 -5.96 4.78 16.12
N ILE A 110 -6.07 3.49 15.81
CA ILE A 110 -4.99 2.70 15.23
C ILE A 110 -5.45 2.17 13.88
N TYR A 111 -4.77 2.57 12.83
CA TYR A 111 -5.03 2.11 11.47
C TYR A 111 -4.11 0.94 11.13
N LEU A 112 -4.70 -0.25 11.05
CA LEU A 112 -4.06 -1.50 10.66
C LEU A 112 -4.08 -1.62 9.12
N ARG A 113 -2.95 -1.33 8.51
CA ARG A 113 -2.80 -1.25 7.05
C ARG A 113 -2.33 -2.56 6.43
N SER A 114 -1.56 -3.34 7.19
CA SER A 114 -0.95 -4.60 6.77
C SER A 114 -1.08 -5.65 7.87
N ASP A 115 -0.85 -6.92 7.53
CA ASP A 115 -0.83 -8.01 8.52
C ASP A 115 0.53 -8.09 9.20
N GLY A 116 0.68 -7.38 10.31
CA GLY A 116 1.92 -7.41 11.08
C GLY A 116 2.27 -8.79 11.66
N PHE A 117 1.30 -9.70 11.81
CA PHE A 117 1.59 -11.08 12.22
C PHE A 117 2.39 -11.80 11.14
N GLU A 118 1.96 -11.71 9.88
CA GLU A 118 2.67 -12.33 8.76
C GLU A 118 3.99 -11.59 8.46
N GLU A 119 4.03 -10.26 8.56
CA GLU A 119 5.26 -9.48 8.38
C GLU A 119 6.34 -9.87 9.39
N TYR A 120 6.02 -9.90 10.69
CA TYR A 120 6.98 -10.25 11.73
C TYR A 120 7.38 -11.72 11.68
N LYS A 121 6.44 -12.60 11.30
CA LYS A 121 6.74 -14.02 11.08
C LYS A 121 7.70 -14.21 9.90
N ALA A 122 7.56 -13.46 8.84
CA ALA A 122 8.47 -13.51 7.68
C ALA A 122 9.89 -13.04 8.04
N ILE A 123 10.03 -12.05 8.96
CA ILE A 123 11.33 -11.50 9.36
C ILE A 123 12.01 -12.35 10.45
N PHE A 124 11.27 -12.81 11.45
CA PHE A 124 11.81 -13.44 12.67
C PHE A 124 11.26 -14.85 12.92
N GLY A 125 10.61 -15.49 11.94
CA GLY A 125 10.00 -16.80 12.11
C GLY A 125 8.88 -16.79 13.16
N TYR A 126 8.70 -17.92 13.84
CA TYR A 126 7.65 -18.07 14.87
C TYR A 126 7.78 -17.08 16.03
N PHE A 127 9.01 -16.70 16.42
CA PHE A 127 9.23 -15.66 17.42
C PHE A 127 8.66 -14.31 17.00
N GLY A 128 8.74 -13.97 15.73
CA GLY A 128 8.13 -12.75 15.18
C GLY A 128 6.62 -12.72 15.40
N PHE A 129 5.94 -13.83 15.18
CA PHE A 129 4.52 -13.97 15.48
C PHE A 129 4.21 -13.67 16.96
N ILE A 130 4.98 -14.24 17.89
CA ILE A 130 4.79 -14.02 19.33
C ILE A 130 5.04 -12.55 19.70
N ILE A 131 6.13 -11.96 19.18
CA ILE A 131 6.45 -10.54 19.41
C ILE A 131 5.30 -9.66 18.95
N TYR A 132 4.82 -9.87 17.72
CA TYR A 132 3.73 -9.05 17.21
C TYR A 132 2.42 -9.30 17.95
N TYR A 133 2.16 -10.52 18.40
CA TYR A 133 0.99 -10.82 19.23
C TYR A 133 0.99 -9.97 20.52
N ILE A 134 2.13 -9.84 21.19
CA ILE A 134 2.28 -8.99 22.37
C ILE A 134 2.04 -7.51 22.01
N ILE A 135 2.70 -7.03 20.94
CA ILE A 135 2.54 -5.65 20.45
C ILE A 135 1.07 -5.36 20.15
N PHE A 136 0.40 -6.26 19.44
CA PHE A 136 -1.00 -6.12 19.08
C PHE A 136 -1.90 -6.10 20.32
N LYS A 137 -1.79 -7.11 21.17
CA LYS A 137 -2.63 -7.25 22.39
C LYS A 137 -2.53 -6.04 23.30
N ILE A 138 -1.32 -5.52 23.52
CA ILE A 138 -1.09 -4.35 24.39
C ILE A 138 -1.49 -3.06 23.67
N GLY A 139 -1.11 -2.92 22.40
CA GLY A 139 -1.30 -1.70 21.64
C GLY A 139 -2.76 -1.32 21.42
N ILE A 140 -3.64 -2.33 21.22
CA ILE A 140 -5.06 -2.08 20.92
C ILE A 140 -5.93 -1.80 22.14
N ILE A 141 -5.42 -1.93 23.36
CA ILE A 141 -6.22 -1.70 24.57
C ILE A 141 -6.71 -0.25 24.61
N ASN A 142 -8.04 -0.04 24.76
CA ASN A 142 -8.69 1.28 24.80
C ASN A 142 -8.41 2.16 23.56
N SER A 143 -8.13 1.57 22.41
CA SER A 143 -8.01 2.25 21.13
C SER A 143 -9.21 1.99 20.23
N ASN A 144 -9.48 2.91 19.30
CA ASN A 144 -10.45 2.69 18.23
C ASN A 144 -9.71 2.10 17.03
N LEU A 145 -10.07 0.87 16.62
CA LEU A 145 -9.41 0.21 15.52
C LEU A 145 -10.03 0.60 14.17
N ILE A 146 -9.16 0.83 13.21
CA ILE A 146 -9.50 0.99 11.80
C ILE A 146 -8.63 -0.03 11.05
N ALA A 147 -9.20 -0.77 10.11
CA ALA A 147 -8.44 -1.74 9.33
C ALA A 147 -8.82 -1.69 7.85
N CYS A 148 -7.87 -2.01 6.98
CA CYS A 148 -8.16 -2.16 5.55
C CYS A 148 -8.84 -3.51 5.23
N ARG A 149 -8.88 -4.46 6.17
CA ARG A 149 -9.49 -5.79 6.05
C ARG A 149 -9.93 -6.30 7.40
N GLU A 150 -11.04 -7.05 7.40
CA GLU A 150 -11.64 -7.59 8.61
C GLU A 150 -10.69 -8.55 9.38
N HIS A 151 -9.96 -9.41 8.66
CA HIS A 151 -9.04 -10.36 9.31
C HIS A 151 -7.94 -9.68 10.12
N LEU A 152 -7.55 -8.42 9.77
CA LEU A 152 -6.56 -7.65 10.53
C LEU A 152 -7.05 -7.24 11.92
N LEU A 153 -8.35 -7.16 12.10
CA LEU A 153 -8.95 -6.88 13.41
C LEU A 153 -8.85 -8.06 14.39
N ARG A 154 -8.52 -9.27 13.91
CA ARG A 154 -8.40 -10.47 14.76
C ARG A 154 -9.60 -10.63 15.70
N LYS A 155 -10.82 -10.54 15.15
CA LYS A 155 -12.10 -10.62 15.90
C LYS A 155 -12.31 -9.48 16.92
N LYS A 156 -11.60 -8.38 16.80
CA LYS A 156 -11.85 -7.17 17.59
C LYS A 156 -12.79 -6.23 16.85
N ASN A 157 -13.56 -5.45 17.61
CA ASN A 157 -14.42 -4.42 17.03
C ASN A 157 -13.56 -3.31 16.40
N GLY A 158 -13.90 -2.89 15.21
CA GLY A 158 -13.21 -1.82 14.49
C GLY A 158 -13.95 -1.44 13.20
N ALA A 159 -13.58 -0.32 12.65
CA ALA A 159 -14.11 0.14 11.37
C ALA A 159 -13.27 -0.41 10.22
N ILE A 160 -13.91 -0.73 9.10
CA ILE A 160 -13.23 -1.15 7.88
C ILE A 160 -13.25 0.03 6.90
N VAL A 161 -12.10 0.28 6.28
CA VAL A 161 -11.92 1.25 5.22
C VAL A 161 -11.30 0.60 3.99
N ASN A 162 -11.53 1.16 2.81
CA ASN A 162 -11.02 0.65 1.55
C ASN A 162 -9.93 1.59 1.00
N PRO A 163 -8.65 1.41 1.39
CA PRO A 163 -7.58 2.28 0.95
C PRO A 163 -7.44 2.24 -0.57
N SER A 164 -7.34 3.42 -1.17
CA SER A 164 -7.15 3.57 -2.61
C SER A 164 -6.40 4.85 -2.94
N GLN A 165 -5.61 4.79 -4.00
CA GLN A 165 -4.94 5.94 -4.61
C GLN A 165 -5.56 6.31 -5.97
N LEU A 166 -6.64 5.62 -6.38
CA LEU A 166 -7.30 5.86 -7.65
C LEU A 166 -8.03 7.20 -7.64
N LYS A 167 -7.55 8.13 -8.43
CA LYS A 167 -8.19 9.42 -8.74
C LYS A 167 -9.02 9.27 -10.02
N LYS A 168 -9.87 10.27 -10.31
CA LYS A 168 -10.74 10.30 -11.50
C LYS A 168 -10.01 9.97 -12.80
N LYS A 169 -8.80 10.49 -13.00
CA LYS A 169 -7.95 10.22 -14.17
C LYS A 169 -7.65 8.74 -14.44
N TRP A 170 -7.74 7.86 -13.44
CA TRP A 170 -7.55 6.42 -13.63
C TRP A 170 -8.67 5.76 -14.41
N PHE A 171 -9.82 6.39 -14.49
CA PHE A 171 -11.04 5.90 -15.16
C PHE A 171 -11.32 6.61 -16.49
N GLU A 172 -10.50 7.60 -16.86
CA GLU A 172 -10.64 8.40 -18.06
C GLU A 172 -9.65 7.94 -19.15
N ASP A 173 -9.98 8.21 -20.41
CA ASP A 173 -9.12 7.96 -21.59
C ASP A 173 -8.54 6.54 -21.64
N LEU A 174 -9.41 5.53 -21.40
CA LEU A 174 -9.03 4.12 -21.42
C LEU A 174 -8.54 3.72 -22.82
N LYS A 175 -7.33 3.17 -22.91
CA LYS A 175 -6.74 2.69 -24.17
C LYS A 175 -7.19 1.26 -24.46
N THR A 176 -7.58 1.00 -25.69
CA THR A 176 -7.82 -0.37 -26.18
C THR A 176 -6.49 -0.98 -26.61
N ILE A 177 -6.24 -2.22 -26.22
CA ILE A 177 -5.06 -3.00 -26.63
C ILE A 177 -5.52 -4.23 -27.38
N SER A 178 -4.75 -4.59 -28.41
CA SER A 178 -5.02 -5.80 -29.19
C SER A 178 -4.81 -7.05 -28.34
N SER A 179 -5.71 -8.01 -28.50
CA SER A 179 -5.61 -9.34 -27.85
C SER A 179 -4.59 -10.28 -28.51
N LYS A 180 -4.01 -9.89 -29.67
CA LYS A 180 -3.16 -10.78 -30.48
C LYS A 180 -1.83 -11.14 -29.83
N GLU A 181 -1.24 -10.20 -29.07
CA GLU A 181 0.00 -10.42 -28.35
C GLU A 181 -0.14 -9.86 -26.93
N LEU A 182 -0.25 -10.77 -25.95
CA LEU A 182 -0.37 -10.38 -24.55
C LEU A 182 1.01 -10.04 -23.98
N ASN A 183 1.19 -8.78 -23.55
CA ASN A 183 2.38 -8.30 -22.88
C ASN A 183 2.11 -8.16 -21.39
N PHE A 184 3.03 -8.65 -20.55
CA PHE A 184 2.93 -8.57 -19.11
C PHE A 184 3.50 -7.27 -18.56
N LEU A 185 2.81 -6.76 -17.57
CA LEU A 185 3.28 -5.70 -16.70
C LEU A 185 3.42 -6.22 -15.26
N TYR A 186 4.55 -5.95 -14.65
CA TYR A 186 4.72 -5.99 -13.20
C TYR A 186 5.03 -4.57 -12.70
N VAL A 187 4.34 -4.13 -11.67
CA VAL A 187 4.59 -2.84 -10.99
C VAL A 187 4.86 -3.11 -9.52
N GLY A 188 6.05 -2.79 -9.05
CA GLY A 188 6.38 -3.02 -7.66
C GLY A 188 7.87 -3.01 -7.35
N ARG A 189 8.20 -3.27 -6.08
CA ARG A 189 9.58 -3.39 -5.61
C ARG A 189 10.18 -4.75 -6.00
N LEU A 190 11.49 -4.77 -6.25
CA LEU A 190 12.23 -6.02 -6.50
C LEU A 190 12.60 -6.68 -5.16
N ARG A 191 11.61 -7.26 -4.50
CA ARG A 191 11.74 -7.92 -3.21
C ARG A 191 11.30 -9.37 -3.28
N VAL A 192 11.88 -10.22 -2.42
CA VAL A 192 11.56 -11.66 -2.38
C VAL A 192 10.08 -11.87 -2.08
N GLU A 193 9.52 -11.16 -1.11
CA GLU A 193 8.12 -11.26 -0.73
C GLU A 193 7.15 -10.83 -1.85
N LYS A 194 7.64 -10.05 -2.83
CA LYS A 194 6.87 -9.66 -4.04
C LYS A 194 6.93 -10.72 -5.13
N GLY A 195 7.69 -11.81 -4.95
CA GLY A 195 7.72 -12.96 -5.84
C GLY A 195 8.24 -12.72 -7.26
N ILE A 196 8.80 -11.52 -7.52
CA ILE A 196 9.25 -11.14 -8.87
C ILE A 196 10.38 -12.04 -9.38
N PHE A 197 11.31 -12.46 -8.52
CA PHE A 197 12.41 -13.32 -8.90
C PHE A 197 11.93 -14.72 -9.32
N SER A 198 10.95 -15.29 -8.58
CA SER A 198 10.31 -16.56 -8.95
C SER A 198 9.54 -16.44 -10.28
N LEU A 199 8.87 -15.30 -10.53
CA LEU A 199 8.23 -15.06 -11.83
C LEU A 199 9.25 -15.06 -12.97
N ILE A 200 10.38 -14.36 -12.77
CA ILE A 200 11.47 -14.32 -13.75
C ILE A 200 11.94 -15.75 -14.08
N GLU A 201 12.22 -16.58 -13.08
CA GLU A 201 12.63 -17.98 -13.24
C GLU A 201 11.60 -18.83 -14.02
N ILE A 202 10.30 -18.55 -13.85
CA ILE A 202 9.23 -19.25 -14.58
C ILE A 202 9.20 -18.87 -16.07
N ILE A 203 9.48 -17.59 -16.41
CA ILE A 203 9.24 -17.07 -17.75
C ILE A 203 10.52 -16.77 -18.57
N GLU A 204 11.71 -16.86 -17.98
CA GLU A 204 12.96 -16.42 -18.65
C GLU A 204 13.21 -17.13 -19.98
N ASP A 205 12.84 -18.40 -20.12
CA ASP A 205 12.98 -19.19 -21.33
C ASP A 205 11.68 -19.33 -22.13
N SER A 206 10.65 -18.57 -21.77
CA SER A 206 9.35 -18.59 -22.44
C SER A 206 9.27 -17.51 -23.54
N LYS A 207 8.19 -17.58 -24.32
CA LYS A 207 7.86 -16.57 -25.34
C LYS A 207 7.19 -15.29 -24.77
N PHE A 208 6.96 -15.22 -23.47
CA PHE A 208 6.22 -14.11 -22.85
C PHE A 208 7.11 -12.90 -22.58
N ASN A 209 6.63 -11.72 -22.95
CA ASN A 209 7.33 -10.47 -22.72
C ASN A 209 6.85 -9.85 -21.39
N LEU A 210 7.79 -9.59 -20.47
CA LEU A 210 7.53 -8.94 -19.20
C LEU A 210 8.21 -7.57 -19.12
N THR A 211 7.44 -6.54 -18.80
CA THR A 211 7.99 -5.25 -18.39
C THR A 211 7.87 -5.12 -16.88
N ILE A 212 8.99 -4.94 -16.21
CA ILE A 212 9.10 -4.68 -14.77
C ILE A 212 9.25 -3.18 -14.56
N VAL A 213 8.33 -2.56 -13.84
CA VAL A 213 8.35 -1.14 -13.49
C VAL A 213 8.54 -1.00 -11.99
N THR A 214 9.59 -0.31 -11.57
CA THR A 214 9.92 -0.09 -10.16
C THR A 214 10.37 1.34 -9.91
N SER A 215 10.18 1.82 -8.67
CA SER A 215 10.72 3.11 -8.20
C SER A 215 12.03 2.96 -7.42
N GLU A 216 12.56 1.74 -7.30
CA GLU A 216 13.85 1.50 -6.62
C GLU A 216 14.99 1.90 -7.55
N LYS A 217 15.72 2.98 -7.22
CA LYS A 217 16.80 3.56 -8.06
C LYS A 217 17.94 2.58 -8.33
N ASP A 218 18.26 1.72 -7.37
CA ASP A 218 19.34 0.76 -7.45
C ASP A 218 18.87 -0.63 -7.92
N ALA A 219 17.65 -0.72 -8.46
CA ALA A 219 17.11 -1.98 -8.93
C ALA A 219 17.91 -2.53 -10.10
N LYS A 220 18.34 -3.80 -10.01
CA LYS A 220 19.09 -4.50 -11.06
C LYS A 220 18.56 -5.92 -11.20
N LEU A 221 18.56 -6.42 -12.43
CA LEU A 221 18.34 -7.82 -12.72
C LEU A 221 19.68 -8.57 -12.63
N LYS A 222 19.63 -9.86 -12.29
CA LYS A 222 20.84 -10.72 -12.17
C LYS A 222 21.62 -10.86 -13.49
N LYS A 223 20.90 -10.85 -14.62
CA LYS A 223 21.45 -10.95 -15.98
C LYS A 223 20.57 -10.17 -16.97
N ASN A 224 21.01 -10.05 -18.20
CA ASN A 224 20.19 -9.54 -19.30
C ASN A 224 19.29 -10.67 -19.82
N TYR A 225 18.01 -10.43 -19.90
CA TYR A 225 17.00 -11.35 -20.42
C TYR A 225 16.49 -10.82 -21.77
N LYS A 226 16.23 -11.71 -22.73
CA LYS A 226 15.72 -11.31 -24.07
C LYS A 226 14.27 -10.78 -24.00
N ASN A 227 13.49 -11.35 -23.10
CA ASN A 227 12.03 -11.15 -22.99
C ASN A 227 11.62 -10.37 -21.72
N ILE A 228 12.58 -9.86 -20.93
CA ILE A 228 12.28 -9.12 -19.69
C ILE A 228 12.96 -7.75 -19.73
N LYS A 229 12.15 -6.69 -19.60
CA LYS A 229 12.60 -5.30 -19.57
C LYS A 229 12.42 -4.72 -18.17
N LEU A 230 13.48 -4.12 -17.60
CA LEU A 230 13.41 -3.35 -16.37
C LEU A 230 13.34 -1.87 -16.68
N ILE A 231 12.38 -1.18 -16.06
CA ILE A 231 12.22 0.27 -16.13
C ILE A 231 12.24 0.83 -14.71
N ILE A 232 13.21 1.66 -14.41
CA ILE A 232 13.28 2.43 -13.19
C ILE A 232 12.56 3.76 -13.41
N PHE A 233 11.71 4.11 -12.49
CA PHE A 233 10.72 5.14 -12.69
C PHE A 233 10.72 6.14 -11.51
N GLU A 234 11.09 7.38 -11.76
CA GLU A 234 11.32 8.37 -10.70
C GLU A 234 10.07 9.13 -10.23
N ASN A 235 9.05 9.30 -11.10
CA ASN A 235 7.87 10.12 -10.81
C ASN A 235 6.55 9.35 -10.89
N TYR A 236 6.02 8.95 -9.75
CA TYR A 236 4.81 8.09 -9.67
C TYR A 236 3.51 8.76 -10.13
N ASN A 237 3.45 10.10 -10.31
CA ASN A 237 2.16 10.77 -10.34
C ASN A 237 1.33 10.63 -11.62
N ASP A 238 1.90 10.74 -12.82
CA ASP A 238 1.08 10.73 -14.05
C ASP A 238 1.59 9.79 -15.14
N THR A 239 2.82 9.39 -15.05
CA THR A 239 3.45 8.54 -16.05
C THR A 239 3.22 7.05 -15.80
N ILE A 240 2.80 6.62 -14.59
CA ILE A 240 2.55 5.20 -14.29
C ILE A 240 1.37 4.65 -15.12
N ILE A 241 0.34 5.46 -15.35
CA ILE A 241 -0.86 5.09 -16.13
C ILE A 241 -0.47 4.61 -17.53
N LYS A 242 0.51 5.26 -18.17
CA LYS A 242 0.98 4.86 -19.51
C LYS A 242 1.48 3.42 -19.58
N PHE A 243 2.07 2.90 -18.49
CA PHE A 243 2.54 1.51 -18.47
C PHE A 243 1.36 0.54 -18.45
N TYR A 244 0.31 0.82 -17.69
CA TYR A 244 -0.92 0.02 -17.76
C TYR A 244 -1.57 0.12 -19.13
N ASP A 245 -1.54 1.30 -19.76
CA ASP A 245 -2.13 1.52 -21.08
C ASP A 245 -1.36 0.85 -22.22
N GLN A 246 -0.08 0.53 -22.02
CA GLN A 246 0.79 -0.11 -23.00
C GLN A 246 0.84 -1.64 -22.86
N HIS A 247 0.27 -2.21 -21.79
CA HIS A 247 0.35 -3.63 -21.50
C HIS A 247 -1.03 -4.26 -21.36
N SER A 248 -1.12 -5.51 -21.80
CA SER A 248 -2.40 -6.23 -21.89
C SER A 248 -2.84 -6.82 -20.56
N VAL A 249 -1.90 -7.26 -19.71
CA VAL A 249 -2.18 -8.02 -18.48
C VAL A 249 -1.21 -7.58 -17.39
N LEU A 250 -1.72 -7.30 -16.20
CA LEU A 250 -0.88 -7.18 -15.00
C LEU A 250 -0.64 -8.57 -14.41
N ILE A 251 0.59 -8.86 -14.01
CA ILE A 251 0.91 -10.04 -13.20
C ILE A 251 1.38 -9.61 -11.82
N LEU A 252 0.78 -10.19 -10.78
CA LEU A 252 1.09 -9.92 -9.38
C LEU A 252 1.58 -11.20 -8.70
N PRO A 253 2.91 -11.43 -8.70
CA PRO A 253 3.49 -12.70 -8.25
C PRO A 253 3.77 -12.78 -6.75
N SER A 254 3.26 -11.85 -5.94
CA SER A 254 3.55 -11.75 -4.51
C SER A 254 3.24 -13.04 -3.75
N TYR A 255 4.01 -13.32 -2.71
CA TYR A 255 3.74 -14.41 -1.75
C TYR A 255 2.75 -13.97 -0.67
N THR A 256 2.67 -12.67 -0.39
CA THR A 256 1.74 -12.11 0.59
C THR A 256 1.27 -10.73 0.17
N GLU A 257 -0.02 -10.46 0.32
CA GLU A 257 -0.66 -9.16 0.09
C GLU A 257 -1.88 -9.01 0.99
N ALA A 258 -2.07 -7.84 1.57
CA ALA A 258 -3.32 -7.50 2.25
C ALA A 258 -4.27 -6.75 1.31
N HIS A 259 -3.76 -5.73 0.61
CA HIS A 259 -4.52 -4.92 -0.34
C HIS A 259 -3.58 -4.34 -1.41
N PRO A 260 -3.33 -5.07 -2.51
CA PRO A 260 -2.42 -4.63 -3.54
C PRO A 260 -3.05 -3.50 -4.38
N GLN A 261 -2.52 -2.29 -4.25
CA GLN A 261 -3.01 -1.10 -4.99
C GLN A 261 -2.88 -1.30 -6.50
N VAL A 262 -1.78 -1.91 -6.95
CA VAL A 262 -1.51 -2.17 -8.38
C VAL A 262 -2.58 -3.04 -9.05
N LEU A 263 -3.27 -3.90 -8.28
CA LEU A 263 -4.40 -4.69 -8.78
C LEU A 263 -5.59 -3.77 -9.12
N ASP A 264 -5.93 -2.86 -8.21
CA ASP A 264 -7.01 -1.89 -8.44
C ASP A 264 -6.64 -0.91 -9.56
N GLU A 265 -5.36 -0.52 -9.64
CA GLU A 265 -4.82 0.33 -10.72
C GLU A 265 -4.99 -0.35 -12.10
N ALA A 266 -4.65 -1.64 -12.22
CA ALA A 266 -4.82 -2.39 -13.47
C ALA A 266 -6.30 -2.49 -13.87
N LEU A 267 -7.17 -2.87 -12.92
CA LEU A 267 -8.61 -2.96 -13.20
C LEU A 267 -9.21 -1.60 -13.58
N ALA A 268 -8.76 -0.50 -12.96
CA ALA A 268 -9.19 0.86 -13.31
C ALA A 268 -8.77 1.25 -14.74
N ARG A 269 -7.64 0.70 -15.24
CA ARG A 269 -7.21 0.86 -16.63
C ARG A 269 -7.75 -0.23 -17.56
N ASN A 270 -8.75 -0.99 -17.08
CA ASN A 270 -9.39 -2.06 -17.84
C ASN A 270 -8.39 -3.15 -18.28
N ARG A 271 -7.48 -3.56 -17.37
CA ARG A 271 -6.50 -4.62 -17.62
C ARG A 271 -6.78 -5.84 -16.74
N PRO A 272 -6.87 -7.04 -17.32
CA PRO A 272 -6.90 -8.28 -16.57
C PRO A 272 -5.68 -8.41 -15.66
N VAL A 273 -5.87 -9.07 -14.52
CA VAL A 273 -4.83 -9.29 -13.53
C VAL A 273 -4.66 -10.78 -13.27
N ILE A 274 -3.43 -11.28 -13.34
CA ILE A 274 -3.08 -12.63 -12.91
C ILE A 274 -2.44 -12.55 -11.54
N VAL A 275 -2.93 -13.35 -10.61
CA VAL A 275 -2.37 -13.54 -9.27
C VAL A 275 -2.05 -15.01 -9.05
N PHE A 276 -1.01 -15.30 -8.28
CA PHE A 276 -0.73 -16.68 -7.89
C PHE A 276 -1.57 -17.11 -6.69
N LYS A 277 -1.69 -18.42 -6.49
CA LYS A 277 -2.57 -19.07 -5.50
C LYS A 277 -2.34 -18.57 -4.07
N GLU A 278 -1.10 -18.23 -3.73
CA GLU A 278 -0.69 -17.74 -2.40
C GLU A 278 -1.46 -16.49 -1.96
N ILE A 279 -1.82 -15.66 -2.95
CA ILE A 279 -2.59 -14.43 -2.72
C ILE A 279 -3.99 -14.48 -3.35
N SER A 280 -4.54 -15.66 -3.60
CA SER A 280 -5.86 -15.83 -4.24
C SER A 280 -6.99 -15.05 -3.56
N HIS A 281 -6.89 -14.82 -2.25
CA HIS A 281 -7.84 -14.04 -1.47
C HIS A 281 -7.99 -12.58 -1.95
N VAL A 282 -7.00 -12.02 -2.67
CA VAL A 282 -7.11 -10.66 -3.22
C VAL A 282 -8.07 -10.57 -4.40
N LYS A 283 -8.43 -11.70 -5.02
CA LYS A 283 -9.43 -11.74 -6.10
C LYS A 283 -10.78 -11.23 -5.63
N ARG A 284 -11.27 -11.68 -4.47
CA ARG A 284 -12.62 -11.35 -3.96
C ARG A 284 -13.68 -11.55 -5.04
N ASN A 285 -14.67 -10.64 -5.08
CA ASN A 285 -15.73 -10.60 -6.10
C ASN A 285 -15.35 -9.66 -7.27
N ARG A 286 -14.07 -9.67 -7.68
CA ARG A 286 -13.60 -8.79 -8.76
C ARG A 286 -13.54 -9.56 -10.07
N GLU A 287 -14.20 -9.02 -11.06
CA GLU A 287 -14.09 -9.49 -12.44
C GLU A 287 -12.72 -9.13 -13.03
N GLY A 288 -12.21 -9.97 -13.90
CA GLY A 288 -10.91 -9.77 -14.56
C GLY A 288 -9.70 -10.14 -13.71
N VAL A 289 -9.87 -10.77 -12.53
CA VAL A 289 -8.78 -11.31 -11.71
C VAL A 289 -8.73 -12.82 -11.82
N PHE A 290 -7.62 -13.36 -12.30
CA PHE A 290 -7.39 -14.77 -12.56
C PHE A 290 -6.36 -15.33 -11.58
N VAL A 291 -6.65 -16.50 -11.03
CA VAL A 291 -5.75 -17.21 -10.10
C VAL A 291 -5.11 -18.36 -10.85
N CYS A 292 -3.79 -18.48 -10.78
CA CYS A 292 -3.05 -19.61 -11.33
C CYS A 292 -2.05 -20.19 -10.31
N GLU A 293 -1.58 -21.40 -10.57
CA GLU A 293 -0.47 -22.00 -9.83
C GLU A 293 0.85 -21.34 -10.27
N ARG A 294 1.85 -21.37 -9.40
CA ARG A 294 3.18 -20.77 -9.65
C ARG A 294 4.05 -21.68 -10.52
N ASN A 295 3.62 -21.91 -11.76
CA ASN A 295 4.38 -22.64 -12.77
C ASN A 295 4.00 -22.18 -14.18
N LEU A 296 4.86 -22.47 -15.15
CA LEU A 296 4.71 -22.02 -16.54
C LEU A 296 3.43 -22.56 -17.19
N GLN A 297 3.11 -23.86 -17.02
CA GLN A 297 1.95 -24.48 -17.64
C GLN A 297 0.61 -23.85 -17.19
N SER A 298 0.46 -23.59 -15.88
CA SER A 298 -0.75 -22.91 -15.35
C SER A 298 -0.86 -21.49 -15.83
N LEU A 299 0.28 -20.78 -15.94
CA LEU A 299 0.34 -19.44 -16.47
C LEU A 299 -0.06 -19.40 -17.95
N GLU A 300 0.46 -20.32 -18.78
CA GLU A 300 0.09 -20.46 -20.20
C GLU A 300 -1.39 -20.75 -20.39
N ASN A 301 -1.96 -21.69 -19.63
CA ASN A 301 -3.37 -22.00 -19.70
C ASN A 301 -4.25 -20.78 -19.35
N THR A 302 -3.85 -20.03 -18.31
CA THR A 302 -4.58 -18.81 -17.89
C THR A 302 -4.49 -17.75 -19.00
N LEU A 303 -3.34 -17.57 -19.63
CA LEU A 303 -3.17 -16.61 -20.71
C LEU A 303 -3.94 -16.98 -21.97
N ASN A 304 -3.95 -18.24 -22.35
CA ASN A 304 -4.73 -18.72 -23.49
C ASN A 304 -6.23 -18.45 -23.26
N TYR A 305 -6.72 -18.67 -22.04
CA TYR A 305 -8.09 -18.32 -21.68
C TYR A 305 -8.33 -16.81 -21.77
N ILE A 306 -7.42 -15.96 -21.22
CA ILE A 306 -7.55 -14.51 -21.28
C ILE A 306 -7.55 -14.03 -22.74
N SER A 307 -6.63 -14.53 -23.57
CA SER A 307 -6.51 -14.15 -24.97
C SER A 307 -7.78 -14.49 -25.77
N SER A 308 -8.32 -15.71 -25.59
CA SER A 308 -9.53 -16.16 -26.28
C SER A 308 -10.81 -15.43 -25.86
N ASN A 309 -10.81 -14.83 -24.65
CA ASN A 309 -12.00 -14.18 -24.08
C ASN A 309 -11.78 -12.68 -23.80
N TYR A 310 -10.75 -12.07 -24.37
CA TYR A 310 -10.24 -10.76 -23.96
C TYR A 310 -11.33 -9.68 -23.91
N GLU A 311 -12.09 -9.47 -25.00
CA GLU A 311 -13.12 -8.43 -25.07
C GLU A 311 -14.25 -8.64 -24.04
N ASN A 312 -14.68 -9.88 -23.83
CA ASN A 312 -15.67 -10.20 -22.79
C ASN A 312 -15.13 -9.91 -21.37
N ILE A 313 -13.86 -10.23 -21.13
CA ILE A 313 -13.19 -9.93 -19.86
C ILE A 313 -13.13 -8.41 -19.63
N LEU A 314 -12.77 -7.63 -20.65
CA LEU A 314 -12.74 -6.17 -20.56
C LEU A 314 -14.12 -5.58 -20.23
N THR A 315 -15.18 -6.13 -20.82
CA THR A 315 -16.55 -5.71 -20.53
C THR A 315 -16.90 -5.97 -19.04
N LYS A 316 -16.57 -7.17 -18.54
CA LYS A 316 -16.82 -7.52 -17.13
C LYS A 316 -15.99 -6.68 -16.14
N ILE A 317 -14.73 -6.36 -16.49
CA ILE A 317 -13.89 -5.51 -15.63
C ILE A 317 -14.57 -4.16 -15.34
N LYS A 318 -15.28 -3.57 -16.31
CA LYS A 318 -15.98 -2.30 -16.15
C LYS A 318 -17.13 -2.34 -15.13
N GLU A 319 -17.62 -3.52 -14.79
CA GLU A 319 -18.66 -3.71 -13.76
C GLU A 319 -18.12 -3.62 -12.34
N ASN A 320 -16.79 -3.67 -12.15
CA ASN A 320 -16.18 -3.57 -10.85
C ASN A 320 -16.42 -2.21 -10.18
N LYS A 321 -16.89 -2.24 -8.94
CA LYS A 321 -16.94 -1.06 -8.07
C LYS A 321 -15.62 -0.89 -7.35
N LEU A 322 -14.66 -0.24 -8.00
CA LEU A 322 -13.34 -0.02 -7.42
C LEU A 322 -13.36 1.13 -6.40
N PRO A 323 -12.64 1.00 -5.28
CA PRO A 323 -12.51 2.10 -4.32
C PRO A 323 -11.72 3.26 -4.94
N THR A 324 -12.12 4.50 -4.67
CA THR A 324 -11.39 5.70 -5.06
C THR A 324 -10.68 6.34 -3.88
N GLN A 325 -9.66 7.16 -4.16
CA GLN A 325 -8.99 7.95 -3.11
C GLN A 325 -9.98 8.82 -2.34
N GLU A 326 -10.92 9.42 -3.04
CA GLU A 326 -11.94 10.28 -2.42
C GLU A 326 -12.84 9.47 -1.48
N ASN A 327 -13.34 8.32 -1.90
CA ASN A 327 -14.17 7.44 -1.05
C ASN A 327 -13.38 7.00 0.19
N PHE A 328 -12.15 6.56 0.04
CA PHE A 328 -11.29 6.17 1.15
C PHE A 328 -11.10 7.30 2.17
N ILE A 329 -10.79 8.50 1.70
CA ILE A 329 -10.60 9.67 2.59
C ILE A 329 -11.91 10.07 3.26
N ASN A 330 -13.05 9.97 2.57
CA ASN A 330 -14.36 10.24 3.16
C ASN A 330 -14.72 9.19 4.24
N GLU A 331 -14.48 7.89 3.99
CA GLU A 331 -14.63 6.82 4.99
C GLU A 331 -13.78 7.13 6.23
N LEU A 332 -12.49 7.41 6.02
CA LEU A 332 -11.56 7.70 7.11
C LEU A 332 -11.93 8.97 7.88
N SER A 333 -12.32 10.04 7.18
CA SER A 333 -12.74 11.29 7.82
C SER A 333 -14.02 11.14 8.64
N ASN A 334 -14.98 10.34 8.16
CA ASN A 334 -16.19 10.03 8.89
C ASN A 334 -15.89 9.31 10.21
N ILE A 335 -14.97 8.34 10.21
CA ILE A 335 -14.55 7.63 11.43
C ILE A 335 -13.83 8.57 12.40
N LEU A 336 -12.91 9.39 11.86
CA LEU A 336 -12.09 10.27 12.68
C LEU A 336 -12.85 11.48 13.24
N PHE A 337 -13.79 12.08 12.48
CA PHE A 337 -14.33 13.40 12.76
C PHE A 337 -15.84 13.46 12.99
N LYS A 338 -16.64 12.46 12.58
CA LYS A 338 -18.05 12.40 12.98
C LYS A 338 -18.14 12.14 14.48
N LYS A 339 -19.03 12.91 15.11
CA LYS A 339 -19.38 12.76 16.53
C LYS A 339 -20.27 11.53 16.74
#